data_ef531e0855e47a7f0e2bb969154504f0
#
_entry.id   ef531e0855e47a7f0e2bb969154504f0
#
_cell.length_a   1.000
_cell.length_b   1.000
_cell.length_c   1.000
_cell.angle_alpha   90.00
_cell.angle_beta   90.00
_cell.angle_gamma   90.00
#
_symmetry.space_group_name_H-M   'P 1'
#
loop_
_entity.id
_entity.type
_entity.pdbx_description
1 polymer ?
#
loop_
_entity_poly.entity_id
_entity_poly.type
_entity_poly.pdbx_seq_one_letter_code
_entity_poly.pdbx_strand_id
1 'polypeptide(L)'
;MRKLFITVISCLCLMSCREAGRNAAISMYADSLPVWETVDVALTVRDTCGGSDNVMTVKTAWSKDSLYLFFQVEDADLRCVQREDDHPKLFLDDMVEFLFDPRNDRGEKWIEDDIIYHINLFGFKKDDRGTPEGVSNPVWDGTGRYSVSVHGTINDTSDTDEGYDVEVALPWTELGVCPHDGLVLGADFVCGDNDGTGRQLFDWSGADPFRHPVQFNDFVLCCRSRL
;
A
#
# COMPACT_ATOMS: atom_id res chain seq x y z
N MET A 1 22.18 49.74 12.82
CA MET A 1 21.02 48.82 12.97
C MET A 1 20.66 48.28 11.57
N ARG A 2 21.17 47.08 11.25
CA ARG A 2 20.84 46.36 10.01
C ARG A 2 19.68 45.43 10.32
N LYS A 3 18.53 45.70 9.71
CA LYS A 3 17.38 44.76 9.79
C LYS A 3 17.66 43.56 8.91
N LEU A 4 17.74 42.41 9.54
CA LEU A 4 17.85 41.12 8.89
C LEU A 4 16.46 40.77 8.32
N PHE A 5 16.32 40.78 6.99
CA PHE A 5 15.15 40.25 6.33
C PHE A 5 15.32 38.71 6.29
N ILE A 6 14.60 38.00 7.14
CA ILE A 6 14.41 36.56 7.02
C ILE A 6 13.36 36.36 5.93
N THR A 7 13.82 36.02 4.73
CA THR A 7 12.93 35.57 3.67
C THR A 7 12.48 34.16 4.00
N VAL A 8 11.22 34.04 4.41
CA VAL A 8 10.55 32.77 4.58
C VAL A 8 10.35 32.19 3.18
N ILE A 9 11.22 31.28 2.77
CA ILE A 9 10.97 30.41 1.62
C ILE A 9 10.14 29.26 2.16
N SER A 10 8.84 29.53 2.31
CA SER A 10 7.84 28.53 2.67
C SER A 10 7.35 27.88 1.40
N CYS A 11 7.57 26.57 1.30
CA CYS A 11 6.59 25.64 0.74
C CYS A 11 6.20 25.80 -0.73
N LEU A 12 7.17 25.78 -1.67
CA LEU A 12 6.85 25.63 -3.09
C LEU A 12 6.70 24.13 -3.51
N CYS A 13 7.16 23.18 -2.71
CA CYS A 13 7.00 21.74 -3.01
C CYS A 13 5.54 21.26 -2.88
N LEU A 14 4.73 21.86 -2.00
CA LEU A 14 3.33 21.45 -1.82
C LEU A 14 2.39 21.89 -2.96
N MET A 15 2.81 22.81 -3.82
CA MET A 15 1.97 23.25 -4.94
C MET A 15 2.12 22.41 -6.22
N SER A 16 3.21 21.66 -6.37
CA SER A 16 3.40 20.78 -7.52
C SER A 16 2.56 19.49 -7.43
N CYS A 17 2.18 19.06 -6.23
CA CYS A 17 1.37 17.84 -6.03
C CYS A 17 -0.14 18.04 -6.15
N ARG A 18 -0.63 19.25 -6.51
CA ARG A 18 -2.08 19.57 -6.52
C ARG A 18 -2.73 19.67 -7.90
N GLU A 19 -2.01 19.44 -8.99
CA GLU A 19 -2.56 19.66 -10.35
C GLU A 19 -3.11 18.40 -11.04
N ALA A 20 -3.01 17.24 -10.48
CA ALA A 20 -3.71 16.06 -11.02
C ALA A 20 -5.02 15.85 -10.24
N GLY A 21 -6.15 15.81 -10.90
CA GLY A 21 -7.48 15.59 -10.30
C GLY A 21 -7.67 14.15 -9.76
N ARG A 22 -6.63 13.56 -9.20
CA ARG A 22 -6.58 12.25 -8.54
C ARG A 22 -6.12 12.43 -7.10
N ASN A 23 -6.50 11.50 -6.23
CA ASN A 23 -5.96 11.45 -4.88
C ASN A 23 -4.46 11.14 -4.94
N ALA A 24 -3.67 11.73 -4.05
CA ALA A 24 -2.25 11.48 -3.98
C ALA A 24 -1.85 11.09 -2.56
N ALA A 25 -1.07 10.01 -2.43
CA ALA A 25 -0.37 9.66 -1.20
C ALA A 25 1.08 10.11 -1.27
N ILE A 26 1.59 10.64 -0.16
CA ILE A 26 2.95 11.14 -0.06
C ILE A 26 3.78 10.21 0.83
N SER A 27 4.87 9.70 0.29
CA SER A 27 5.86 8.93 1.03
C SER A 27 7.09 9.80 1.32
N MET A 28 7.46 9.92 2.60
CA MET A 28 8.56 10.76 3.02
C MET A 28 9.88 10.00 3.13
N TYR A 29 10.99 10.67 2.79
CA TYR A 29 12.31 10.06 2.89
C TYR A 29 12.68 9.76 4.35
N ALA A 30 13.24 8.56 4.58
CA ALA A 30 13.82 8.09 5.83
C ALA A 30 15.19 7.45 5.57
N ASP A 31 16.18 7.69 6.42
CA ASP A 31 17.53 7.13 6.23
C ASP A 31 17.61 5.61 6.44
N SER A 32 16.62 5.03 7.11
CA SER A 32 16.52 3.60 7.47
C SER A 32 15.07 3.19 7.63
N LEU A 33 14.83 1.94 8.05
CA LEU A 33 13.49 1.47 8.45
C LEU A 33 12.87 2.48 9.44
N PRO A 34 11.68 3.01 9.13
CA PRO A 34 11.07 4.05 9.93
C PRO A 34 10.59 3.55 11.30
N VAL A 35 10.51 4.47 12.25
CA VAL A 35 9.76 4.28 13.51
C VAL A 35 8.34 4.78 13.23
N TRP A 36 7.41 3.85 13.09
CA TRP A 36 6.08 4.13 12.55
C TRP A 36 5.24 5.11 13.36
N GLU A 37 5.49 5.24 14.66
CA GLU A 37 4.85 6.24 15.53
C GLU A 37 5.21 7.68 15.14
N THR A 38 6.33 7.85 14.43
CA THR A 38 6.81 9.16 13.97
C THR A 38 6.46 9.46 12.51
N VAL A 39 5.83 8.51 11.81
CA VAL A 39 5.41 8.67 10.42
C VAL A 39 3.95 9.08 10.38
N ASP A 40 3.67 10.16 9.65
CA ASP A 40 2.30 10.62 9.44
C ASP A 40 1.52 9.61 8.59
N VAL A 41 0.21 9.56 8.82
CA VAL A 41 -0.71 8.78 7.98
C VAL A 41 -0.72 9.36 6.57
N ALA A 42 -0.42 8.52 5.59
CA ALA A 42 -0.47 8.90 4.18
C ALA A 42 -1.90 8.91 3.66
N LEU A 43 -2.69 7.90 4.03
CA LEU A 43 -4.10 7.79 3.66
C LEU A 43 -4.87 6.85 4.60
N THR A 44 -6.19 6.95 4.56
CA THR A 44 -7.11 6.02 5.21
C THR A 44 -8.13 5.55 4.17
N VAL A 45 -8.34 4.24 4.09
CA VAL A 45 -9.28 3.59 3.19
C VAL A 45 -10.43 2.99 4.01
N ARG A 46 -11.65 3.17 3.51
CA ARG A 46 -12.88 2.64 4.12
C ARG A 46 -13.80 2.14 3.03
N ASP A 47 -14.57 1.11 3.32
CA ASP A 47 -15.66 0.74 2.43
C ASP A 47 -16.73 1.85 2.39
N THR A 48 -17.01 2.35 1.20
CA THR A 48 -18.05 3.35 0.96
C THR A 48 -19.39 2.73 0.52
N CYS A 49 -19.39 1.43 0.27
CA CYS A 49 -20.56 0.66 -0.17
C CYS A 49 -21.29 -0.03 0.98
N GLY A 50 -20.65 -0.11 2.17
CA GLY A 50 -21.27 -0.64 3.39
C GLY A 50 -21.28 -2.18 3.46
N GLY A 51 -20.31 -2.82 2.83
CA GLY A 51 -20.09 -4.28 2.92
C GLY A 51 -19.13 -4.68 4.04
N SER A 52 -18.29 -3.74 4.50
CA SER A 52 -17.31 -3.91 5.56
C SER A 52 -17.29 -2.71 6.50
N ASP A 53 -17.11 -2.95 7.79
CA ASP A 53 -16.89 -1.92 8.81
C ASP A 53 -15.39 -1.64 9.05
N ASN A 54 -14.49 -2.41 8.40
CA ASN A 54 -13.06 -2.31 8.57
C ASN A 54 -12.50 -0.96 8.11
N VAL A 55 -11.42 -0.54 8.74
CA VAL A 55 -10.70 0.69 8.41
C VAL A 55 -9.24 0.38 8.22
N MET A 56 -8.72 0.63 7.04
CA MET A 56 -7.29 0.50 6.75
C MET A 56 -6.61 1.86 6.76
N THR A 57 -5.65 2.04 7.64
CA THR A 57 -4.75 3.20 7.66
C THR A 57 -3.40 2.82 7.08
N VAL A 58 -2.87 3.63 6.17
CA VAL A 58 -1.59 3.37 5.52
C VAL A 58 -0.60 4.48 5.85
N LYS A 59 0.59 4.09 6.33
CA LYS A 59 1.74 4.97 6.48
C LYS A 59 2.83 4.51 5.52
N THR A 60 3.59 5.45 4.99
CA THR A 60 4.62 5.16 4.00
C THR A 60 5.89 5.96 4.25
N ALA A 61 7.02 5.35 3.96
CA ALA A 61 8.31 6.01 3.95
C ALA A 61 9.22 5.37 2.90
N TRP A 62 10.30 6.05 2.50
CA TRP A 62 11.25 5.50 1.55
C TRP A 62 12.68 5.86 1.92
N SER A 63 13.61 5.00 1.55
CA SER A 63 15.05 5.22 1.64
C SER A 63 15.70 5.05 0.27
N LYS A 64 17.02 5.16 0.19
CA LYS A 64 17.77 4.84 -1.04
C LYS A 64 17.66 3.36 -1.45
N ASP A 65 17.32 2.46 -0.53
CA ASP A 65 17.34 1.02 -0.76
C ASP A 65 15.93 0.41 -0.91
N SER A 66 14.93 0.99 -0.24
CA SER A 66 13.59 0.39 -0.15
C SER A 66 12.47 1.42 -0.02
N LEU A 67 11.30 1.03 -0.49
CA LEU A 67 10.01 1.59 -0.12
C LEU A 67 9.49 0.84 1.11
N TYR A 68 8.97 1.55 2.11
CA TYR A 68 8.39 0.99 3.31
C TYR A 68 6.91 1.32 3.38
N LEU A 69 6.10 0.32 3.70
CA LEU A 69 4.65 0.45 3.90
C LEU A 69 4.30 -0.11 5.27
N PHE A 70 3.35 0.53 5.92
CA PHE A 70 2.74 0.06 7.14
C PHE A 70 1.23 0.17 6.98
N PHE A 71 0.56 -0.95 7.10
CA PHE A 71 -0.88 -1.05 7.10
C PHE A 71 -1.33 -1.34 8.52
N GLN A 72 -2.28 -0.58 9.00
CA GLN A 72 -3.00 -0.84 10.24
C GLN A 72 -4.47 -1.01 9.87
N VAL A 73 -5.00 -2.18 10.17
CA VAL A 73 -6.41 -2.51 9.88
C VAL A 73 -7.15 -2.70 11.20
N GLU A 74 -8.18 -1.88 11.41
CA GLU A 74 -9.18 -2.09 12.44
C GLU A 74 -10.18 -3.13 11.91
N ASP A 75 -10.33 -4.26 12.61
CA ASP A 75 -11.15 -5.39 12.20
C ASP A 75 -11.62 -6.15 13.44
N ALA A 76 -12.93 -6.34 13.57
CA ALA A 76 -13.54 -6.90 14.77
C ALA A 76 -13.74 -8.43 14.72
N ASP A 77 -13.56 -9.09 13.58
CA ASP A 77 -13.74 -10.54 13.38
C ASP A 77 -12.67 -11.12 12.45
N LEU A 78 -11.50 -11.43 13.01
CA LEU A 78 -10.32 -11.86 12.27
C LEU A 78 -10.45 -13.28 11.71
N ARG A 79 -10.44 -13.42 10.39
CA ARG A 79 -10.59 -14.71 9.71
C ARG A 79 -9.49 -15.00 8.71
N CYS A 80 -8.86 -16.15 8.89
CA CYS A 80 -7.78 -16.60 8.02
C CYS A 80 -7.73 -18.13 7.96
N VAL A 81 -7.58 -18.66 6.77
CA VAL A 81 -7.59 -20.12 6.52
C VAL A 81 -6.33 -20.59 5.81
N GLN A 82 -5.86 -19.84 4.82
CA GLN A 82 -4.77 -20.28 3.96
C GLN A 82 -3.42 -20.20 4.66
N ARG A 83 -2.60 -21.27 4.52
CA ARG A 83 -1.32 -21.43 5.23
C ARG A 83 -0.19 -21.86 4.29
N GLU A 84 -0.18 -21.30 3.11
CA GLU A 84 0.81 -21.62 2.08
C GLU A 84 0.95 -20.41 1.14
N ASP A 85 2.17 -20.07 0.79
CA ASP A 85 2.43 -19.02 -0.20
C ASP A 85 1.84 -19.42 -1.56
N ASP A 86 1.45 -18.44 -2.34
CA ASP A 86 0.82 -18.57 -3.65
C ASP A 86 -0.46 -19.41 -3.68
N HIS A 87 -1.06 -19.65 -2.53
CA HIS A 87 -2.32 -20.38 -2.49
C HIS A 87 -3.39 -19.66 -3.33
N PRO A 88 -4.06 -20.37 -4.28
CA PRO A 88 -4.97 -19.74 -5.25
C PRO A 88 -6.20 -19.07 -4.61
N LYS A 89 -6.47 -19.33 -3.34
CA LYS A 89 -7.58 -18.74 -2.57
C LYS A 89 -7.12 -17.85 -1.42
N LEU A 90 -5.85 -17.46 -1.36
CA LEU A 90 -5.33 -16.60 -0.29
C LEU A 90 -6.12 -15.29 -0.19
N PHE A 91 -6.57 -14.77 -1.32
CA PHE A 91 -7.40 -13.58 -1.41
C PHE A 91 -8.80 -13.69 -0.75
N LEU A 92 -9.19 -14.86 -0.23
CA LEU A 92 -10.44 -15.05 0.53
C LEU A 92 -10.28 -14.87 2.03
N ASP A 93 -9.05 -14.75 2.54
CA ASP A 93 -8.76 -14.45 3.93
C ASP A 93 -8.80 -12.92 4.18
N ASP A 94 -8.84 -12.52 5.45
CA ASP A 94 -8.52 -11.15 5.80
C ASP A 94 -7.07 -10.88 5.45
N MET A 95 -6.85 -9.76 4.76
CA MET A 95 -5.56 -9.47 4.18
C MET A 95 -5.43 -8.00 3.76
N VAL A 96 -4.20 -7.60 3.52
CA VAL A 96 -3.90 -6.39 2.75
C VAL A 96 -3.39 -6.76 1.37
N GLU A 97 -3.75 -5.95 0.38
CA GLU A 97 -3.14 -5.99 -0.94
C GLU A 97 -2.50 -4.63 -1.24
N PHE A 98 -1.40 -4.65 -1.96
CA PHE A 98 -0.81 -3.43 -2.52
C PHE A 98 -0.36 -3.67 -3.95
N LEU A 99 -0.69 -2.72 -4.79
CA LEU A 99 -0.44 -2.76 -6.22
C LEU A 99 0.40 -1.56 -6.60
N PHE A 100 1.37 -1.78 -7.48
CA PHE A 100 2.18 -0.70 -8.04
C PHE A 100 2.29 -0.82 -9.57
N ASP A 101 2.16 0.32 -10.23
CA ASP A 101 2.64 0.63 -11.57
C ASP A 101 3.88 1.55 -11.40
N PRO A 102 5.10 0.97 -11.30
CA PRO A 102 6.29 1.73 -10.96
C PRO A 102 6.69 2.78 -11.99
N ARG A 103 6.34 2.58 -13.26
CA ARG A 103 6.60 3.55 -14.33
C ARG A 103 5.51 4.61 -14.46
N ASN A 104 4.38 4.38 -13.81
CA ASN A 104 3.19 5.22 -13.88
C ASN A 104 2.74 5.47 -15.32
N ASP A 105 2.85 4.41 -16.16
CA ASP A 105 2.46 4.49 -17.57
C ASP A 105 0.95 4.30 -17.78
N ARG A 106 0.24 3.87 -16.72
CA ARG A 106 -1.23 3.88 -16.62
C ARG A 106 -1.92 3.10 -17.73
N GLY A 107 -1.37 1.92 -18.04
CA GLY A 107 -1.94 1.02 -19.03
C GLY A 107 -3.34 0.53 -18.66
N GLU A 108 -4.13 0.21 -19.68
CA GLU A 108 -5.41 -0.51 -19.50
C GLU A 108 -5.17 -1.98 -19.12
N LYS A 109 -3.95 -2.46 -19.29
CA LYS A 109 -3.57 -3.83 -19.03
C LYS A 109 -2.45 -3.86 -18.01
N TRP A 110 -2.40 -4.95 -17.29
CA TRP A 110 -1.37 -5.33 -16.35
C TRP A 110 -0.12 -5.80 -17.12
N ILE A 111 0.97 -5.03 -17.11
CA ILE A 111 2.20 -5.31 -17.87
C ILE A 111 3.39 -5.62 -16.96
N GLU A 112 4.56 -5.90 -17.57
CA GLU A 112 5.71 -6.52 -16.88
C GLU A 112 6.34 -5.73 -15.74
N ASP A 113 6.05 -4.46 -15.56
CA ASP A 113 6.50 -3.70 -14.39
C ASP A 113 5.43 -3.61 -13.28
N ASP A 114 4.18 -3.89 -13.59
CA ASP A 114 3.11 -3.91 -12.61
C ASP A 114 3.24 -5.09 -11.65
N ILE A 115 3.10 -4.84 -10.38
CA ILE A 115 3.18 -5.86 -9.33
C ILE A 115 2.01 -5.78 -8.36
N ILE A 116 1.67 -6.92 -7.77
CA ILE A 116 0.71 -7.03 -6.68
C ILE A 116 1.24 -8.00 -5.62
N TYR A 117 0.94 -7.67 -4.37
CA TYR A 117 1.11 -8.54 -3.22
C TYR A 117 -0.19 -8.64 -2.46
N HIS A 118 -0.53 -9.84 -2.03
CA HIS A 118 -1.56 -10.15 -1.03
C HIS A 118 -0.86 -10.74 0.19
N ILE A 119 -1.14 -10.26 1.38
CA ILE A 119 -0.55 -10.76 2.62
C ILE A 119 -1.69 -11.00 3.61
N ASN A 120 -1.88 -12.26 4.03
CA ASN A 120 -2.93 -12.64 4.98
C ASN A 120 -2.45 -12.58 6.43
N LEU A 121 -3.36 -12.81 7.39
CA LEU A 121 -3.08 -12.72 8.83
C LEU A 121 -2.06 -13.75 9.33
N PHE A 122 -1.91 -14.89 8.66
CA PHE A 122 -0.90 -15.89 9.02
C PHE A 122 0.50 -15.54 8.46
N GLY A 123 0.64 -14.45 7.72
CA GLY A 123 1.90 -14.02 7.11
C GLY A 123 2.28 -14.86 5.89
N PHE A 124 1.31 -15.42 5.18
CA PHE A 124 1.52 -16.01 3.85
C PHE A 124 1.22 -14.98 2.79
N LYS A 125 1.99 -15.02 1.72
CA LYS A 125 1.83 -14.12 0.58
C LYS A 125 1.32 -14.84 -0.66
N LYS A 126 0.64 -14.09 -1.50
CA LYS A 126 0.47 -14.39 -2.91
C LYS A 126 0.87 -13.15 -3.68
N ASP A 127 1.76 -13.30 -4.63
CA ASP A 127 2.19 -12.19 -5.47
C ASP A 127 2.13 -12.54 -6.96
N ASP A 128 1.99 -11.52 -7.76
CA ASP A 128 1.95 -11.62 -9.21
C ASP A 128 2.68 -10.42 -9.84
N ARG A 129 3.20 -10.64 -11.03
CA ARG A 129 3.70 -9.58 -11.91
C ARG A 129 2.99 -9.66 -13.26
N GLY A 130 2.75 -8.54 -13.90
CA GLY A 130 2.23 -8.52 -15.25
C GLY A 130 3.23 -9.07 -16.28
N THR A 131 2.74 -9.34 -17.48
CA THR A 131 3.55 -9.78 -18.64
C THR A 131 3.36 -8.85 -19.83
N PRO A 132 4.27 -8.85 -20.84
CA PRO A 132 4.07 -8.03 -22.03
C PRO A 132 2.75 -8.25 -22.74
N GLU A 133 2.15 -9.43 -22.60
CA GLU A 133 0.86 -9.77 -23.21
C GLU A 133 -0.33 -9.19 -22.41
N GLY A 134 -0.07 -8.66 -21.21
CA GLY A 134 -1.08 -8.08 -20.34
C GLY A 134 -1.85 -9.11 -19.53
N VAL A 135 -1.17 -10.16 -19.09
CA VAL A 135 -1.70 -11.20 -18.20
C VAL A 135 -0.84 -11.33 -16.95
N SER A 136 -1.39 -11.91 -15.91
CA SER A 136 -0.68 -12.18 -14.66
C SER A 136 0.34 -13.31 -14.83
N ASN A 137 1.50 -13.17 -14.18
CA ASN A 137 2.53 -14.21 -14.04
C ASN A 137 2.58 -14.69 -12.58
N PRO A 138 1.80 -15.71 -12.23
CA PRO A 138 1.67 -16.19 -10.85
C PRO A 138 2.88 -17.05 -10.38
N VAL A 139 3.87 -17.26 -11.22
CA VAL A 139 5.14 -17.92 -10.84
C VAL A 139 6.25 -16.92 -10.56
N TRP A 140 5.95 -15.61 -10.64
CA TRP A 140 6.87 -14.59 -10.16
C TRP A 140 6.86 -14.59 -8.63
N ASP A 141 8.05 -14.55 -8.03
CA ASP A 141 8.22 -14.56 -6.57
C ASP A 141 9.00 -13.30 -6.18
N GLY A 142 8.31 -12.35 -5.60
CA GLY A 142 8.86 -11.07 -5.19
C GLY A 142 9.74 -11.20 -3.94
N THR A 143 10.71 -10.32 -3.84
CA THR A 143 11.74 -10.31 -2.80
C THR A 143 11.41 -9.36 -1.64
N GLY A 144 10.25 -8.74 -1.67
CA GLY A 144 9.73 -7.89 -0.60
C GLY A 144 9.71 -8.62 0.74
N ARG A 145 10.16 -7.95 1.80
CA ARG A 145 10.09 -8.48 3.16
C ARG A 145 8.89 -7.89 3.86
N TYR A 146 8.22 -8.70 4.67
CA TYR A 146 7.05 -8.26 5.41
C TYR A 146 6.94 -8.98 6.75
N SER A 147 6.13 -8.43 7.65
CA SER A 147 5.72 -9.07 8.91
C SER A 147 4.28 -8.69 9.22
N VAL A 148 3.58 -9.58 9.91
CA VAL A 148 2.20 -9.40 10.35
C VAL A 148 2.14 -9.48 11.87
N SER A 149 1.42 -8.53 12.49
CA SER A 149 1.12 -8.52 13.92
C SER A 149 -0.39 -8.52 14.10
N VAL A 150 -0.92 -9.53 14.77
CA VAL A 150 -2.36 -9.70 14.99
C VAL A 150 -2.72 -9.24 16.41
N HIS A 151 -3.78 -8.46 16.54
CA HIS A 151 -4.30 -7.90 17.78
C HIS A 151 -5.68 -8.49 18.08
N GLY A 152 -5.72 -9.80 18.32
CA GLY A 152 -6.95 -10.56 18.55
C GLY A 152 -6.75 -12.06 18.38
N THR A 153 -7.83 -12.80 18.16
CA THR A 153 -7.86 -14.25 18.07
C THR A 153 -8.42 -14.71 16.73
N ILE A 154 -7.54 -15.08 15.81
CA ILE A 154 -7.95 -15.50 14.46
C ILE A 154 -8.91 -16.68 14.53
N ASN A 155 -10.06 -16.58 13.84
CA ASN A 155 -11.12 -17.58 13.71
C ASN A 155 -11.87 -17.88 15.02
N ASP A 156 -11.91 -16.97 16.00
CA ASP A 156 -12.76 -17.08 17.18
C ASP A 156 -13.89 -16.05 17.08
N THR A 157 -15.10 -16.48 16.79
CA THR A 157 -16.27 -15.63 16.64
C THR A 157 -16.94 -15.30 17.99
N SER A 158 -16.35 -15.70 19.10
CA SER A 158 -16.91 -15.49 20.44
C SER A 158 -16.35 -14.26 21.15
N ASP A 159 -15.29 -13.66 20.61
CA ASP A 159 -14.68 -12.42 21.08
C ASP A 159 -14.84 -11.27 20.07
N THR A 160 -14.20 -10.17 20.33
CA THR A 160 -14.12 -9.01 19.44
C THR A 160 -12.66 -8.61 19.35
N ASP A 161 -12.15 -8.58 18.13
CA ASP A 161 -10.75 -8.28 17.86
C ASP A 161 -10.49 -6.77 17.74
N GLU A 162 -9.22 -6.37 17.79
CA GLU A 162 -8.79 -4.99 17.54
C GLU A 162 -8.33 -4.81 16.09
N GLY A 163 -7.86 -5.89 15.44
CA GLY A 163 -7.37 -5.87 14.07
C GLY A 163 -5.95 -6.40 13.90
N TYR A 164 -5.22 -5.87 12.93
CA TYR A 164 -3.87 -6.32 12.62
C TYR A 164 -3.02 -5.24 11.95
N ASP A 165 -1.70 -5.42 12.05
CA ASP A 165 -0.72 -4.58 11.36
C ASP A 165 0.09 -5.40 10.37
N VAL A 166 0.44 -4.80 9.22
CA VAL A 166 1.36 -5.39 8.24
C VAL A 166 2.45 -4.38 7.91
N GLU A 167 3.71 -4.76 8.16
CA GLU A 167 4.88 -3.99 7.75
C GLU A 167 5.48 -4.59 6.49
N VAL A 168 5.89 -3.73 5.55
CA VAL A 168 6.50 -4.15 4.28
C VAL A 168 7.74 -3.33 3.98
N ALA A 169 8.77 -3.98 3.44
CA ALA A 169 9.94 -3.35 2.86
C ALA A 169 10.18 -3.91 1.46
N LEU A 170 9.86 -3.11 0.44
CA LEU A 170 10.06 -3.44 -0.98
C LEU A 170 11.37 -2.85 -1.47
N PRO A 171 12.34 -3.65 -1.95
CA PRO A 171 13.56 -3.12 -2.53
C PRO A 171 13.26 -2.43 -3.88
N TRP A 172 13.90 -1.29 -4.13
CA TRP A 172 13.73 -0.58 -5.41
C TRP A 172 14.16 -1.38 -6.63
N THR A 173 15.05 -2.35 -6.45
CA THR A 173 15.44 -3.28 -7.52
C THR A 173 14.30 -4.15 -7.99
N GLU A 174 13.33 -4.41 -7.13
CA GLU A 174 12.11 -5.17 -7.47
C GLU A 174 11.14 -4.32 -8.27
N LEU A 175 10.94 -3.07 -7.85
CA LEU A 175 10.13 -2.09 -8.57
C LEU A 175 10.77 -1.62 -9.88
N GLY A 176 12.07 -1.86 -10.07
CA GLY A 176 12.79 -1.53 -11.31
C GLY A 176 12.93 -0.02 -11.57
N VAL A 177 12.79 0.82 -10.56
CA VAL A 177 12.93 2.28 -10.64
C VAL A 177 14.01 2.80 -9.69
N CYS A 178 14.58 3.96 -10.02
CA CYS A 178 15.53 4.64 -9.14
C CYS A 178 14.80 5.68 -8.29
N PRO A 179 14.79 5.55 -6.95
CA PRO A 179 14.07 6.49 -6.10
C PRO A 179 14.70 7.88 -6.13
N HIS A 180 13.88 8.89 -6.19
CA HIS A 180 14.30 10.30 -6.09
C HIS A 180 13.13 11.16 -5.62
N ASP A 181 13.44 12.35 -5.13
CA ASP A 181 12.42 13.35 -4.76
C ASP A 181 11.56 13.72 -5.98
N GLY A 182 10.24 13.65 -5.81
CA GLY A 182 9.25 13.92 -6.86
C GLY A 182 8.99 12.74 -7.81
N LEU A 183 9.56 11.54 -7.58
CA LEU A 183 9.14 10.34 -8.33
C LEU A 183 7.68 10.04 -8.04
N VAL A 184 6.90 9.80 -9.08
CA VAL A 184 5.49 9.42 -9.00
C VAL A 184 5.33 8.00 -9.54
N LEU A 185 4.76 7.13 -8.73
CA LEU A 185 4.33 5.78 -9.09
C LEU A 185 2.81 5.76 -9.20
N GLY A 186 2.24 4.86 -9.97
CA GLY A 186 0.85 4.46 -9.81
C GLY A 186 0.73 3.49 -8.64
N ALA A 187 -0.27 3.63 -7.78
CA ALA A 187 -0.50 2.69 -6.69
C ALA A 187 -1.96 2.53 -6.33
N ASP A 188 -2.28 1.36 -5.79
CA ASP A 188 -3.53 1.09 -5.08
C ASP A 188 -3.27 0.25 -3.84
N PHE A 189 -4.08 0.46 -2.81
CA PHE A 189 -4.05 -0.27 -1.55
C PHE A 189 -5.43 -0.81 -1.25
N VAL A 190 -5.51 -2.10 -0.96
CA VAL A 190 -6.76 -2.84 -0.83
C VAL A 190 -6.81 -3.54 0.51
N CYS A 191 -7.95 -3.50 1.16
CA CYS A 191 -8.27 -4.33 2.30
C CYS A 191 -9.25 -5.42 1.87
N GLY A 192 -8.93 -6.67 2.17
CA GLY A 192 -9.84 -7.80 2.06
C GLY A 192 -10.37 -8.14 3.43
N ASP A 193 -11.69 -8.24 3.55
CA ASP A 193 -12.44 -8.51 4.75
C ASP A 193 -13.34 -9.72 4.53
N ASN A 194 -13.31 -10.71 5.43
CA ASN A 194 -14.07 -11.94 5.34
C ASN A 194 -14.78 -12.28 6.66
N ASP A 195 -15.92 -11.70 6.91
CA ASP A 195 -16.77 -11.97 8.08
C ASP A 195 -17.62 -13.25 7.97
N GLY A 196 -17.20 -14.21 7.14
CA GLY A 196 -17.89 -15.50 6.96
C GLY A 196 -19.16 -15.46 6.12
N THR A 197 -19.63 -14.29 5.72
CA THR A 197 -20.78 -14.13 4.81
C THR A 197 -20.36 -13.97 3.35
N GLY A 198 -19.06 -13.92 3.10
CA GLY A 198 -18.41 -13.66 1.83
C GLY A 198 -17.36 -12.56 1.96
N ARG A 199 -16.40 -12.57 1.06
CA ARG A 199 -15.34 -11.56 1.05
C ARG A 199 -15.87 -10.22 0.58
N GLN A 200 -15.53 -9.16 1.30
CA GLN A 200 -15.61 -7.78 0.85
C GLN A 200 -14.22 -7.27 0.43
N LEU A 201 -14.17 -6.38 -0.52
CA LEU A 201 -12.96 -5.65 -0.90
C LEU A 201 -13.27 -4.18 -0.95
N PHE A 202 -12.38 -3.39 -0.39
CA PHE A 202 -12.41 -1.95 -0.57
C PHE A 202 -10.99 -1.43 -0.79
N ASP A 203 -10.84 -0.44 -1.63
CA ASP A 203 -9.55 0.04 -2.11
C ASP A 203 -9.46 1.57 -2.12
N TRP A 204 -8.24 2.07 -2.25
CA TRP A 204 -7.96 3.50 -2.30
C TRP A 204 -8.44 4.16 -3.58
N SER A 205 -8.40 3.45 -4.71
CA SER A 205 -8.86 3.99 -5.99
C SER A 205 -10.39 4.08 -6.08
N GLY A 206 -11.11 3.25 -5.34
CA GLY A 206 -12.56 3.10 -5.42
C GLY A 206 -13.01 2.53 -6.76
N ALA A 207 -12.16 1.77 -7.43
CA ALA A 207 -12.36 1.28 -8.77
C ALA A 207 -12.56 -0.25 -8.82
N ASP A 208 -13.48 -0.71 -9.63
CA ASP A 208 -13.70 -2.11 -9.95
C ASP A 208 -13.67 -2.31 -11.48
N PRO A 209 -12.80 -3.16 -12.02
CA PRO A 209 -11.83 -4.03 -11.37
C PRO A 209 -10.53 -3.30 -11.00
N PHE A 210 -10.02 -3.53 -9.82
CA PHE A 210 -8.86 -2.83 -9.24
C PHE A 210 -7.52 -3.10 -9.94
N ARG A 211 -7.37 -4.14 -10.75
CA ARG A 211 -6.15 -4.47 -11.50
C ARG A 211 -6.00 -3.71 -12.82
N HIS A 212 -6.36 -2.45 -12.85
CA HIS A 212 -6.19 -1.60 -14.02
C HIS A 212 -5.32 -0.39 -13.66
N PRO A 213 -4.02 -0.36 -14.04
CA PRO A 213 -3.11 0.73 -13.68
C PRO A 213 -3.61 2.12 -14.06
N VAL A 214 -4.45 2.22 -15.12
CA VAL A 214 -5.11 3.48 -15.52
C VAL A 214 -5.95 4.10 -14.41
N GLN A 215 -6.42 3.29 -13.45
CA GLN A 215 -7.26 3.72 -12.32
C GLN A 215 -6.46 4.02 -11.05
N PHE A 216 -5.19 3.62 -10.98
CA PHE A 216 -4.37 3.84 -9.80
C PHE A 216 -4.21 5.32 -9.48
N ASN A 217 -4.08 5.60 -8.20
CA ASN A 217 -3.82 6.93 -7.68
C ASN A 217 -2.31 7.27 -7.75
N ASP A 218 -1.97 8.54 -7.60
CA ASP A 218 -0.58 8.98 -7.58
C ASP A 218 0.06 8.67 -6.22
N PHE A 219 1.21 8.01 -6.25
CA PHE A 219 2.05 7.77 -5.09
C PHE A 219 3.37 8.51 -5.26
N VAL A 220 3.60 9.54 -4.43
CA VAL A 220 4.65 10.53 -4.65
C VAL A 220 5.75 10.39 -3.59
N LEU A 221 6.99 10.24 -4.02
CA LEU A 221 8.15 10.27 -3.13
C LEU A 221 8.56 11.73 -2.85
N CYS A 222 8.70 12.08 -1.58
CA CYS A 222 9.14 13.40 -1.15
C CYS A 222 10.32 13.31 -0.19
N CYS A 223 11.32 14.16 -0.34
CA CYS A 223 12.32 14.37 0.66
C CYS A 223 11.79 15.34 1.74
N ARG A 224 12.09 15.06 3.02
CA ARG A 224 11.87 16.07 4.06
C ARG A 224 12.70 17.30 3.70
N SER A 225 12.07 18.46 3.54
CA SER A 225 12.79 19.71 3.57
C SER A 225 13.51 19.78 4.93
N ARG A 226 14.84 19.77 4.93
CA ARG A 226 15.61 20.10 6.15
C ARG A 226 15.18 21.50 6.57
N LEU A 227 14.37 21.58 7.63
CA LEU A 227 14.11 22.82 8.35
C LEU A 227 15.36 23.25 9.10
#